data_e63c8eccda4950e4937cb2525fead2cf
#
_entry.id   e63c8eccda4950e4937cb2525fead2cf
#
_cell.length_a   1.000
_cell.length_b   1.000
_cell.length_c   1.000
_cell.angle_alpha   90.00
_cell.angle_beta   90.00
_cell.angle_gamma   90.00
#
_symmetry.space_group_name_H-M   'P 1'
#
loop_
_entity.id
_entity.type
_entity.pdbx_description
1 polymer ?
#
loop_
_entity_poly.entity_id
_entity_poly.type
_entity_poly.pdbx_seq_one_letter_code
_entity_poly.pdbx_strand_id
1 'polypeptide(L)'
;MLIAFHKPYGVLSQFTREGPARRTLAEFGFPKKVYPIGRLDADSEGLLLLSDEPQWNEKLLHPRQAHEREYWAQVERIPSPEALEKLERGVLIQGRKTLPCRAWILEPQPEISPVAADVSRLPIPISQSGLTSAATKIRIPLRNPPIRFRKSVPDCWIGLELIEGKNRQVRRMTAAIGHPTLRLIRVRIGNFWLGGLTPGQWRIVSAAEETQVEHDLVRAR
;
A
#
# COMPACT_ATOMS: atom_id res chain seq x y z
N MET A 1 -1.94 13.07 -17.56
CA MET A 1 -2.12 11.58 -17.56
C MET A 1 -1.69 11.03 -16.21
N LEU A 2 -2.54 10.23 -15.57
CA LEU A 2 -2.25 9.58 -14.30
C LEU A 2 -2.14 8.06 -14.51
N ILE A 3 -1.14 7.43 -13.90
CA ILE A 3 -0.85 5.99 -14.03
C ILE A 3 -0.88 5.35 -12.65
N ALA A 4 -1.58 4.22 -12.53
CA ALA A 4 -1.53 3.32 -11.38
C ALA A 4 -0.60 2.15 -11.71
N PHE A 5 0.40 1.92 -10.87
CA PHE A 5 1.43 0.89 -11.05
C PHE A 5 1.53 0.00 -9.82
N HIS A 6 1.58 -1.30 -10.02
CA HIS A 6 1.94 -2.24 -8.96
C HIS A 6 3.46 -2.36 -8.89
N LYS A 7 4.09 -1.56 -8.04
CA LYS A 7 5.53 -1.62 -7.81
C LYS A 7 5.92 -2.96 -7.18
N PRO A 8 6.76 -3.77 -7.83
CA PRO A 8 7.27 -5.01 -7.25
C PRO A 8 8.27 -4.75 -6.10
N TYR A 9 8.51 -5.79 -5.30
CA TYR A 9 9.60 -5.83 -4.34
C TYR A 9 10.96 -5.63 -5.05
N GLY A 10 11.89 -4.95 -4.38
CA GLY A 10 13.26 -4.74 -4.86
C GLY A 10 13.42 -3.63 -5.90
N VAL A 11 12.34 -2.94 -6.29
CA VAL A 11 12.35 -1.85 -7.26
C VAL A 11 12.39 -0.50 -6.56
N LEU A 12 13.32 0.37 -6.95
CA LEU A 12 13.41 1.76 -6.48
C LEU A 12 12.32 2.62 -7.15
N SER A 13 11.68 3.51 -6.37
CA SER A 13 10.68 4.48 -6.88
C SER A 13 11.35 5.66 -7.59
N GLN A 14 12.21 5.38 -8.56
CA GLN A 14 12.91 6.36 -9.39
C GLN A 14 13.33 5.75 -10.72
N PHE A 15 13.58 6.58 -11.73
CA PHE A 15 14.04 6.16 -13.04
C PHE A 15 15.58 6.04 -13.12
N THR A 16 16.29 6.88 -12.38
CA THR A 16 17.76 6.86 -12.36
C THR A 16 18.29 5.64 -11.62
N ARG A 17 19.25 4.94 -12.20
CA ARG A 17 19.90 3.78 -11.59
C ARG A 17 20.94 4.21 -10.56
N GLU A 18 20.88 3.63 -9.38
CA GLU A 18 21.92 3.73 -8.34
C GLU A 18 22.76 2.45 -8.33
N GLY A 19 23.68 2.33 -9.29
CA GLY A 19 24.52 1.16 -9.46
C GLY A 19 23.85 0.02 -10.27
N PRO A 20 24.64 -0.98 -10.70
CA PRO A 20 24.20 -1.99 -11.66
C PRO A 20 23.21 -3.02 -11.09
N ALA A 21 23.17 -3.22 -9.78
CA ALA A 21 22.37 -4.28 -9.15
C ALA A 21 20.96 -3.85 -8.73
N ARG A 22 20.59 -2.57 -8.84
CA ARG A 22 19.30 -2.07 -8.37
C ARG A 22 18.32 -1.84 -9.51
N ARG A 23 17.19 -2.52 -9.44
CA ARG A 23 16.07 -2.33 -10.35
C ARG A 23 15.39 -0.98 -10.11
N THR A 24 14.93 -0.33 -11.18
CA THR A 24 14.28 0.98 -11.11
C THR A 24 13.01 0.99 -11.97
N LEU A 25 12.25 2.08 -11.92
CA LEU A 25 11.07 2.28 -12.75
C LEU A 25 11.35 2.28 -14.26
N ALA A 26 12.59 2.50 -14.69
CA ALA A 26 12.97 2.49 -16.09
C ALA A 26 12.75 1.13 -16.79
N GLU A 27 12.58 0.03 -16.03
CA GLU A 27 12.41 -1.32 -16.56
C GLU A 27 10.97 -1.65 -16.97
N PHE A 28 9.99 -0.78 -16.70
CA PHE A 28 8.57 -1.12 -16.84
C PHE A 28 7.87 -0.46 -18.03
N GLY A 29 8.63 0.15 -18.95
CA GLY A 29 8.08 0.65 -20.20
C GLY A 29 7.06 1.78 -20.08
N PHE A 30 7.18 2.62 -19.06
CA PHE A 30 6.28 3.77 -18.89
C PHE A 30 6.40 4.78 -20.04
N PRO A 31 5.33 5.55 -20.31
CA PRO A 31 5.39 6.70 -21.21
C PRO A 31 6.47 7.68 -20.79
N LYS A 32 6.99 8.44 -21.76
CA LYS A 32 7.99 9.49 -21.48
C LYS A 32 7.41 10.58 -20.60
N LYS A 33 8.26 11.22 -19.80
CA LYS A 33 7.96 12.38 -18.93
C LYS A 33 7.02 12.09 -17.74
N VAL A 34 6.71 10.84 -17.42
CA VAL A 34 5.99 10.51 -16.18
C VAL A 34 6.97 10.38 -15.01
N TYR A 35 6.55 10.83 -13.85
CA TYR A 35 7.32 10.78 -12.61
C TYR A 35 6.47 10.19 -11.46
N PRO A 36 7.08 9.49 -10.51
CA PRO A 36 6.35 8.93 -9.39
C PRO A 36 5.82 10.03 -8.46
N ILE A 37 4.56 9.90 -8.05
CA ILE A 37 3.91 10.74 -7.04
C ILE A 37 4.24 10.15 -5.67
N GLY A 38 5.23 10.71 -5.01
CA GLY A 38 5.78 10.16 -3.79
C GLY A 38 6.62 8.90 -4.02
N ARG A 39 6.87 8.16 -2.95
CA ARG A 39 7.77 7.00 -2.99
C ARG A 39 7.21 5.82 -2.20
N LEU A 40 7.60 4.62 -2.63
CA LEU A 40 7.60 3.39 -1.84
C LEU A 40 9.05 2.94 -1.68
N ASP A 41 9.40 2.44 -0.52
CA ASP A 41 10.72 1.85 -0.29
C ASP A 41 10.95 0.66 -1.24
N ALA A 42 12.22 0.33 -1.51
CA ALA A 42 12.56 -0.78 -2.39
C ALA A 42 11.96 -2.12 -1.89
N ASP A 43 11.92 -2.31 -0.57
CA ASP A 43 11.38 -3.49 0.09
C ASP A 43 9.86 -3.43 0.35
N SER A 44 9.16 -2.43 -0.18
CA SER A 44 7.70 -2.29 -0.14
C SER A 44 7.11 -2.48 -1.53
N GLU A 45 5.91 -3.03 -1.59
CA GLU A 45 5.20 -3.39 -2.80
C GLU A 45 3.89 -2.61 -2.94
N GLY A 46 3.24 -2.72 -4.10
CA GLY A 46 1.86 -2.26 -4.30
C GLY A 46 1.73 -0.94 -5.04
N LEU A 47 0.65 -0.24 -4.78
CA LEU A 47 0.23 0.92 -5.55
C LEU A 47 1.25 2.07 -5.48
N LEU A 48 1.80 2.42 -6.62
CA LEU A 48 2.55 3.64 -6.86
C LEU A 48 1.88 4.41 -7.99
N LEU A 49 1.55 5.66 -7.76
CA LEU A 49 1.00 6.54 -8.78
C LEU A 49 2.15 7.28 -9.48
N LEU A 50 2.02 7.47 -10.79
CA LEU A 50 2.94 8.27 -11.60
C LEU A 50 2.13 9.23 -12.47
N SER A 51 2.69 10.40 -12.78
CA SER A 51 2.05 11.35 -13.70
C SER A 51 3.09 12.18 -14.44
N ASP A 52 2.71 12.69 -15.61
CA ASP A 52 3.39 13.75 -16.35
C ASP A 52 2.92 15.16 -15.94
N GLU A 53 1.94 15.24 -15.03
CA GLU A 53 1.36 16.47 -14.53
C GLU A 53 1.81 16.74 -13.08
N PRO A 54 2.66 17.77 -12.83
CA PRO A 54 3.18 18.07 -11.49
C PRO A 54 2.11 18.38 -10.43
N GLN A 55 0.94 18.85 -10.85
CA GLN A 55 -0.17 19.16 -9.95
C GLN A 55 -0.64 17.97 -9.09
N TRP A 56 -0.48 16.74 -9.57
CA TRP A 56 -0.83 15.56 -8.82
C TRP A 56 0.04 15.36 -7.57
N ASN A 57 1.28 15.86 -7.56
CA ASN A 57 2.10 15.83 -6.35
C ASN A 57 1.49 16.70 -5.25
N GLU A 58 1.03 17.90 -5.57
CA GLU A 58 0.38 18.76 -4.58
C GLU A 58 -0.95 18.17 -4.12
N LYS A 59 -1.79 17.74 -5.07
CA LYS A 59 -3.09 17.12 -4.77
C LYS A 59 -2.99 15.90 -3.84
N LEU A 60 -1.99 15.03 -4.02
CA LEU A 60 -1.92 13.74 -3.34
C LEU A 60 -0.90 13.68 -2.18
N LEU A 61 0.11 14.57 -2.16
CA LEU A 61 1.17 14.50 -1.15
C LEU A 61 1.11 15.63 -0.13
N HIS A 62 0.37 16.71 -0.42
CA HIS A 62 0.32 17.84 0.49
C HIS A 62 -0.32 17.44 1.83
N PRO A 63 0.32 17.70 2.97
CA PRO A 63 -0.15 17.24 4.29
C PRO A 63 -1.56 17.69 4.64
N ARG A 64 -1.98 18.86 4.15
CA ARG A 64 -3.34 19.40 4.39
C ARG A 64 -4.44 18.59 3.69
N GLN A 65 -4.10 17.83 2.65
CA GLN A 65 -5.06 16.99 1.93
C GLN A 65 -5.33 15.67 2.68
N ALA A 66 -4.44 15.28 3.60
CA ALA A 66 -4.60 14.15 4.51
C ALA A 66 -5.12 12.85 3.86
N HIS A 67 -4.75 12.61 2.58
CA HIS A 67 -5.20 11.41 1.88
C HIS A 67 -4.81 10.16 2.61
N GLU A 68 -5.78 9.34 2.87
CA GLU A 68 -5.59 8.03 3.48
C GLU A 68 -4.77 7.12 2.58
N ARG A 69 -3.86 6.38 3.19
CA ARG A 69 -3.07 5.34 2.53
C ARG A 69 -3.26 4.04 3.28
N GLU A 70 -3.80 3.07 2.59
CA GLU A 70 -4.01 1.75 3.17
C GLU A 70 -2.88 0.81 2.79
N TYR A 71 -2.40 0.11 3.80
CA TYR A 71 -1.34 -0.88 3.69
C TYR A 71 -1.80 -2.21 4.24
N TRP A 72 -1.44 -3.29 3.57
CA TRP A 72 -1.49 -4.64 4.11
C TRP A 72 -0.10 -5.06 4.51
N ALA A 73 0.06 -5.39 5.77
CA ALA A 73 1.34 -5.76 6.35
C ALA A 73 1.29 -7.20 6.88
N GLN A 74 2.11 -8.08 6.34
CA GLN A 74 2.40 -9.37 6.95
C GLN A 74 3.40 -9.14 8.07
N VAL A 75 3.03 -9.46 9.29
CA VAL A 75 3.82 -9.22 10.49
C VAL A 75 4.16 -10.54 11.19
N GLU A 76 5.26 -10.56 11.95
CA GLU A 76 5.58 -11.68 12.84
C GLU A 76 4.61 -11.71 14.02
N ARG A 77 4.13 -12.89 14.39
CA ARG A 77 3.15 -13.14 15.45
C ARG A 77 1.78 -12.54 15.15
N ILE A 78 0.78 -12.99 15.85
CA ILE A 78 -0.58 -12.46 15.77
C ILE A 78 -0.70 -11.33 16.79
N PRO A 79 -0.97 -10.08 16.37
CA PRO A 79 -1.14 -8.97 17.30
C PRO A 79 -2.40 -9.17 18.17
N SER A 80 -2.28 -8.85 19.46
CA SER A 80 -3.44 -8.78 20.33
C SER A 80 -4.28 -7.51 20.06
N PRO A 81 -5.54 -7.46 20.50
CA PRO A 81 -6.35 -6.26 20.41
C PRO A 81 -5.67 -5.02 21.01
N GLU A 82 -4.99 -5.17 22.16
CA GLU A 82 -4.28 -4.10 22.84
C GLU A 82 -3.07 -3.60 22.02
N ALA A 83 -2.41 -4.49 21.28
CA ALA A 83 -1.31 -4.12 20.38
C ALA A 83 -1.82 -3.29 19.20
N LEU A 84 -2.98 -3.67 18.63
CA LEU A 84 -3.61 -2.89 17.56
C LEU A 84 -4.09 -1.52 18.07
N GLU A 85 -4.71 -1.48 19.26
CA GLU A 85 -5.14 -0.22 19.87
C GLU A 85 -3.96 0.75 20.13
N LYS A 86 -2.77 0.21 20.50
CA LYS A 86 -1.55 1.04 20.58
C LYS A 86 -1.17 1.64 19.24
N LEU A 87 -1.29 0.90 18.14
CA LEU A 87 -1.07 1.45 16.80
C LEU A 87 -2.05 2.57 16.48
N GLU A 88 -3.33 2.34 16.77
CA GLU A 88 -4.40 3.30 16.48
C GLU A 88 -4.23 4.61 17.25
N ARG A 89 -3.83 4.55 18.50
CA ARG A 89 -3.54 5.75 19.32
C ARG A 89 -2.23 6.45 18.95
N GLY A 90 -1.45 5.85 18.06
CA GLY A 90 -0.13 6.31 17.68
C GLY A 90 0.97 5.85 18.61
N VAL A 91 2.09 5.44 18.01
CA VAL A 91 3.28 4.92 18.69
C VAL A 91 4.48 5.85 18.56
N LEU A 92 5.39 5.79 19.51
CA LEU A 92 6.62 6.57 19.48
C LEU A 92 7.64 5.90 18.53
N ILE A 93 8.00 6.61 17.46
CA ILE A 93 9.03 6.19 16.52
C ILE A 93 10.05 7.30 16.30
N GLN A 94 11.33 7.02 16.47
CA GLN A 94 12.41 8.00 16.31
C GLN A 94 12.16 9.32 17.08
N GLY A 95 11.72 9.23 18.34
CA GLY A 95 11.48 10.38 19.21
C GLY A 95 10.20 11.17 18.90
N ARG A 96 9.37 10.72 17.96
CA ARG A 96 8.09 11.38 17.62
C ARG A 96 6.94 10.39 17.68
N LYS A 97 5.82 10.83 18.25
CA LYS A 97 4.57 10.07 18.20
C LYS A 97 3.97 10.16 16.82
N THR A 98 3.50 9.02 16.28
CA THR A 98 2.75 8.99 15.02
C THR A 98 1.36 9.58 15.22
N LEU A 99 0.75 10.05 14.14
CA LEU A 99 -0.67 10.39 14.15
C LEU A 99 -1.50 9.13 14.42
N PRO A 100 -2.72 9.27 14.95
CA PRO A 100 -3.68 8.19 15.03
C PRO A 100 -3.92 7.56 13.64
N CYS A 101 -4.18 6.27 13.63
CA CYS A 101 -4.45 5.52 12.41
C CYS A 101 -5.55 4.48 12.68
N ARG A 102 -6.01 3.79 11.64
CA ARG A 102 -6.81 2.58 11.79
C ARG A 102 -5.91 1.35 11.64
N ALA A 103 -6.13 0.34 12.46
CA ALA A 103 -5.40 -0.92 12.40
C ALA A 103 -6.34 -2.09 12.71
N TRP A 104 -6.30 -3.15 11.90
CA TRP A 104 -7.16 -4.33 12.05
C TRP A 104 -6.47 -5.59 11.54
N ILE A 105 -6.90 -6.74 12.02
CA ILE A 105 -6.54 -8.02 11.41
C ILE A 105 -7.33 -8.18 10.11
N LEU A 106 -6.68 -8.61 9.03
CA LEU A 106 -7.38 -8.92 7.79
C LEU A 106 -8.15 -10.24 7.95
N GLU A 107 -9.45 -10.20 7.74
CA GLU A 107 -10.31 -11.37 7.79
C GLU A 107 -11.21 -11.44 6.54
N PRO A 108 -11.10 -12.53 5.73
CA PRO A 108 -10.16 -13.65 5.88
C PRO A 108 -8.69 -13.24 5.64
N GLN A 109 -7.77 -14.02 6.22
CA GLN A 109 -6.34 -13.83 5.93
C GLN A 109 -6.07 -14.07 4.45
N PRO A 110 -5.22 -13.24 3.80
CA PRO A 110 -4.92 -13.38 2.38
C PRO A 110 -4.25 -14.71 2.06
N GLU A 111 -4.69 -15.34 0.97
CA GLU A 111 -4.03 -16.51 0.40
C GLU A 111 -2.89 -16.07 -0.54
N ILE A 112 -1.70 -16.62 -0.35
CA ILE A 112 -0.58 -16.39 -1.27
C ILE A 112 -0.73 -17.37 -2.44
N SER A 113 -0.94 -16.84 -3.64
CA SER A 113 -1.17 -17.63 -4.84
C SER A 113 -0.01 -17.51 -5.84
N PRO A 114 0.49 -18.61 -6.42
CA PRO A 114 1.48 -18.56 -7.51
C PRO A 114 0.88 -18.02 -8.84
N VAL A 115 -0.43 -18.06 -8.99
CA VAL A 115 -1.12 -17.56 -10.20
C VAL A 115 -1.37 -16.08 -10.03
N ALA A 116 -1.06 -15.30 -11.07
CA ALA A 116 -1.57 -13.93 -11.22
C ALA A 116 -3.06 -13.98 -10.93
N ALA A 117 -3.50 -13.33 -9.84
CA ALA A 117 -4.89 -13.37 -9.45
C ALA A 117 -5.75 -12.96 -10.63
N ASP A 118 -6.80 -13.71 -10.91
CA ASP A 118 -7.91 -13.22 -11.72
C ASP A 118 -8.57 -12.10 -10.92
N VAL A 119 -8.11 -10.90 -11.19
CA VAL A 119 -8.29 -9.72 -10.34
C VAL A 119 -9.52 -8.93 -10.76
N SER A 120 -10.35 -9.48 -11.65
CA SER A 120 -11.66 -8.89 -11.99
C SER A 120 -12.62 -8.84 -10.80
N ARG A 121 -12.21 -9.37 -9.62
CA ARG A 121 -13.02 -9.44 -8.40
C ARG A 121 -12.23 -9.09 -7.13
N LEU A 122 -11.57 -7.93 -7.10
CA LEU A 122 -11.27 -7.34 -5.81
C LEU A 122 -12.59 -6.79 -5.23
N PRO A 123 -12.87 -7.02 -3.95
CA PRO A 123 -14.09 -6.49 -3.35
C PRO A 123 -14.07 -4.96 -3.49
N ILE A 124 -15.13 -4.44 -4.10
CA ILE A 124 -15.54 -3.05 -3.96
C ILE A 124 -15.56 -2.75 -2.46
N PRO A 125 -15.06 -1.60 -2.00
CA PRO A 125 -15.03 -1.28 -0.59
C PRO A 125 -16.39 -1.57 0.04
N ILE A 126 -16.41 -2.42 1.06
CA ILE A 126 -17.61 -2.65 1.86
C ILE A 126 -17.85 -1.36 2.61
N SER A 127 -18.66 -0.50 2.03
CA SER A 127 -19.39 0.52 2.76
C SER A 127 -20.12 -0.21 3.89
N GLN A 128 -20.00 0.30 5.11
CA GLN A 128 -20.67 -0.21 6.29
C GLN A 128 -22.19 -0.20 6.08
N SER A 129 -22.71 -1.19 5.42
CA SER A 129 -24.13 -1.53 5.44
C SER A 129 -24.32 -2.96 4.97
N GLY A 130 -24.51 -3.81 5.94
CA GLY A 130 -25.30 -5.01 5.95
C GLY A 130 -25.22 -6.03 4.82
N LEU A 131 -24.89 -7.28 5.25
CA LEU A 131 -25.42 -8.56 4.75
C LEU A 131 -24.66 -9.28 3.62
N THR A 132 -24.08 -10.40 4.07
CA THR A 132 -24.00 -11.71 3.39
C THR A 132 -23.60 -11.74 1.93
N SER A 133 -22.33 -12.05 1.70
CA SER A 133 -21.96 -12.86 0.54
C SER A 133 -20.67 -13.61 0.83
N ALA A 134 -20.59 -14.84 0.31
CA ALA A 134 -19.46 -15.75 0.42
C ALA A 134 -18.13 -15.03 0.49
N ALA A 135 -17.35 -15.25 1.56
CA ALA A 135 -16.09 -14.59 1.83
C ALA A 135 -15.18 -14.67 0.59
N THR A 136 -15.08 -13.56 -0.12
CA THR A 136 -14.20 -13.48 -1.30
C THR A 136 -12.77 -13.60 -0.79
N LYS A 137 -12.12 -14.73 -1.09
CA LYS A 137 -10.74 -14.98 -0.68
C LYS A 137 -9.82 -13.92 -1.27
N ILE A 138 -9.16 -13.18 -0.41
CA ILE A 138 -8.14 -12.21 -0.80
C ILE A 138 -6.90 -12.97 -1.26
N ARG A 139 -6.50 -12.78 -2.51
CA ARG A 139 -5.29 -13.43 -3.05
C ARG A 139 -4.18 -12.41 -3.24
N ILE A 140 -3.01 -12.73 -2.74
CA ILE A 140 -1.80 -11.92 -2.89
C ILE A 140 -0.80 -12.70 -3.75
N PRO A 141 -0.19 -12.10 -4.79
CA PRO A 141 0.79 -12.76 -5.62
C PRO A 141 2.03 -13.15 -4.80
N LEU A 142 2.70 -14.25 -5.19
CA LEU A 142 3.99 -14.63 -4.63
C LEU A 142 4.99 -13.48 -4.75
N ARG A 143 5.75 -13.24 -3.70
CA ARG A 143 6.87 -12.30 -3.73
C ARG A 143 8.13 -12.98 -4.28
N ASN A 144 8.88 -12.27 -5.10
CA ASN A 144 10.20 -12.69 -5.54
C ASN A 144 11.27 -11.68 -5.08
N PRO A 145 12.29 -12.08 -4.28
CA PRO A 145 12.48 -13.39 -3.66
C PRO A 145 11.41 -13.69 -2.60
N PRO A 146 11.12 -14.99 -2.31
CA PRO A 146 10.14 -15.37 -1.30
C PRO A 146 10.58 -14.90 0.10
N ILE A 147 9.61 -14.76 1.00
CA ILE A 147 9.88 -14.47 2.40
C ILE A 147 10.50 -15.73 3.02
N ARG A 148 11.56 -15.56 3.80
CA ARG A 148 12.16 -16.67 4.54
C ARG A 148 11.14 -17.24 5.51
N PHE A 149 10.77 -18.50 5.29
CA PHE A 149 9.87 -19.23 6.18
C PHE A 149 10.53 -19.43 7.55
N ARG A 150 9.80 -19.15 8.63
CA ARG A 150 10.22 -19.38 10.00
C ARG A 150 9.26 -20.39 10.65
N LYS A 151 9.69 -21.62 10.78
CA LYS A 151 8.86 -22.74 11.23
C LYS A 151 8.17 -22.53 12.59
N SER A 152 8.77 -21.73 13.49
CA SER A 152 8.32 -21.56 14.87
C SER A 152 7.70 -20.18 15.17
N VAL A 153 7.59 -19.30 14.19
CA VAL A 153 7.03 -17.96 14.39
C VAL A 153 5.83 -17.80 13.46
N PRO A 154 4.60 -17.81 14.00
CA PRO A 154 3.41 -17.54 13.19
C PRO A 154 3.48 -16.15 12.60
N ASP A 155 2.82 -15.93 11.50
CA ASP A 155 2.63 -14.62 10.91
C ASP A 155 1.15 -14.31 10.75
N CYS A 156 0.84 -13.02 10.58
CA CYS A 156 -0.51 -12.53 10.44
C CYS A 156 -0.52 -11.33 9.49
N TRP A 157 -1.56 -11.21 8.69
CA TRP A 157 -1.78 -10.02 7.88
C TRP A 157 -2.69 -9.02 8.62
N ILE A 158 -2.24 -7.79 8.69
CA ILE A 158 -2.99 -6.67 9.26
C ILE A 158 -3.17 -5.57 8.22
N GLY A 159 -4.31 -4.89 8.28
CA GLY A 159 -4.55 -3.65 7.56
C GLY A 159 -4.15 -2.45 8.42
N LEU A 160 -3.55 -1.43 7.81
CA LEU A 160 -3.29 -0.13 8.42
C LEU A 160 -3.69 0.98 7.45
N GLU A 161 -4.44 1.96 7.96
CA GLU A 161 -4.82 3.14 7.21
C GLU A 161 -4.25 4.39 7.87
N LEU A 162 -3.42 5.13 7.15
CA LEU A 162 -2.63 6.26 7.64
C LEU A 162 -2.87 7.50 6.78
N ILE A 163 -2.94 8.67 7.41
CA ILE A 163 -2.99 9.98 6.73
C ILE A 163 -1.62 10.64 6.59
N GLU A 164 -0.59 10.08 7.19
CA GLU A 164 0.80 10.54 7.09
C GLU A 164 1.70 9.50 6.42
N GLY A 165 2.85 9.94 5.91
CA GLY A 165 3.79 9.05 5.21
C GLY A 165 5.23 9.42 5.51
N LYS A 166 5.78 8.99 6.64
CA LYS A 166 7.19 9.17 7.00
C LYS A 166 8.04 8.00 6.55
N ASN A 167 9.34 8.23 6.48
CA ASN A 167 10.27 7.18 6.07
C ASN A 167 10.09 5.89 6.88
N ARG A 168 9.77 4.79 6.18
CA ARG A 168 9.56 3.44 6.73
C ARG A 168 8.57 3.38 7.90
N GLN A 169 7.57 4.26 7.88
CA GLN A 169 6.68 4.48 9.03
C GLN A 169 5.96 3.20 9.47
N VAL A 170 5.25 2.52 8.58
CA VAL A 170 4.51 1.29 8.90
C VAL A 170 5.43 0.26 9.55
N ARG A 171 6.60 0.01 8.96
CA ARG A 171 7.57 -0.97 9.48
C ARG A 171 8.08 -0.63 10.88
N ARG A 172 8.25 0.67 11.16
CA ARG A 172 8.66 1.13 12.50
C ARG A 172 7.52 1.03 13.50
N MET A 173 6.30 1.34 13.07
CA MET A 173 5.10 1.24 13.91
C MET A 173 4.85 -0.20 14.35
N THR A 174 4.86 -1.14 13.42
CA THR A 174 4.64 -2.57 13.72
C THR A 174 5.77 -3.15 14.58
N ALA A 175 7.02 -2.76 14.32
CA ALA A 175 8.15 -3.17 15.16
C ALA A 175 8.04 -2.60 16.58
N ALA A 176 7.56 -1.37 16.76
CA ALA A 176 7.40 -0.73 18.07
C ALA A 176 6.39 -1.44 18.98
N ILE A 177 5.43 -2.17 18.38
CA ILE A 177 4.48 -3.01 19.13
C ILE A 177 4.91 -4.49 19.22
N GLY A 178 6.13 -4.83 18.79
CA GLY A 178 6.67 -6.20 18.86
C GLY A 178 6.32 -7.12 17.69
N HIS A 179 5.77 -6.58 16.60
CA HIS A 179 5.33 -7.32 15.41
C HIS A 179 6.06 -6.84 14.13
N PRO A 180 7.34 -7.18 13.91
CA PRO A 180 8.10 -6.72 12.76
C PRO A 180 7.43 -7.10 11.43
N THR A 181 7.41 -6.16 10.49
CA THR A 181 6.84 -6.38 9.16
C THR A 181 7.74 -7.26 8.29
N LEU A 182 7.22 -8.37 7.81
CA LEU A 182 7.84 -9.28 6.84
C LEU A 182 7.60 -8.83 5.40
N ARG A 183 6.36 -8.43 5.10
CA ARG A 183 5.93 -7.97 3.78
C ARG A 183 5.02 -6.75 3.94
N LEU A 184 5.12 -5.79 3.02
CA LEU A 184 4.32 -4.57 3.05
C LEU A 184 3.84 -4.25 1.64
N ILE A 185 2.52 -4.15 1.49
CA ILE A 185 1.86 -3.84 0.22
C ILE A 185 0.96 -2.62 0.44
N ARG A 186 1.19 -1.55 -0.31
CA ARG A 186 0.24 -0.44 -0.33
C ARG A 186 -0.88 -0.75 -1.31
N VAL A 187 -2.10 -0.85 -0.81
CA VAL A 187 -3.27 -1.24 -1.60
C VAL A 187 -4.14 -0.06 -2.02
N ARG A 188 -4.05 1.08 -1.30
CA ARG A 188 -4.86 2.27 -1.58
C ARG A 188 -4.12 3.59 -1.30
N ILE A 189 -4.43 4.61 -2.09
CA ILE A 189 -4.08 6.03 -1.87
C ILE A 189 -5.34 6.84 -2.20
N GLY A 190 -5.95 7.49 -1.21
CA GLY A 190 -7.25 8.14 -1.40
C GLY A 190 -8.26 7.18 -2.01
N ASN A 191 -8.82 7.52 -3.15
CA ASN A 191 -9.76 6.68 -3.90
C ASN A 191 -9.10 5.76 -4.92
N PHE A 192 -7.78 5.82 -5.07
CA PHE A 192 -7.06 4.95 -6.00
C PHE A 192 -6.73 3.62 -5.34
N TRP A 193 -7.22 2.54 -5.91
CA TRP A 193 -6.96 1.18 -5.48
C TRP A 193 -5.94 0.48 -6.37
N LEU A 194 -5.16 -0.40 -5.77
CA LEU A 194 -4.24 -1.28 -6.50
C LEU A 194 -5.01 -2.11 -7.54
N GLY A 195 -6.24 -2.47 -7.19
CA GLY A 195 -7.11 -3.23 -8.08
C GLY A 195 -6.45 -4.53 -8.49
N GLY A 196 -6.75 -4.93 -9.71
CA GLY A 196 -6.28 -6.14 -10.35
C GLY A 196 -4.89 -6.13 -10.89
N LEU A 197 -4.10 -5.13 -10.63
CA LEU A 197 -2.73 -5.07 -11.15
C LEU A 197 -1.84 -6.14 -10.49
N THR A 198 -1.19 -6.95 -11.32
CA THR A 198 -0.13 -7.85 -10.85
C THR A 198 1.20 -7.11 -10.71
N PRO A 199 2.18 -7.61 -9.92
CA PRO A 199 3.46 -6.95 -9.76
C PRO A 199 4.16 -6.67 -11.10
N GLY A 200 4.52 -5.41 -11.32
CA GLY A 200 5.13 -4.94 -12.56
C GLY A 200 4.14 -4.44 -13.61
N GLN A 201 2.85 -4.64 -13.44
CA GLN A 201 1.84 -4.10 -14.34
C GLN A 201 1.44 -2.67 -13.96
N TRP A 202 1.05 -1.91 -14.97
CA TRP A 202 0.48 -0.59 -14.82
C TRP A 202 -0.71 -0.36 -15.76
N ARG A 203 -1.55 0.59 -15.42
CA ARG A 203 -2.65 1.07 -16.26
C ARG A 203 -2.78 2.59 -16.19
N ILE A 204 -3.38 3.19 -17.18
CA ILE A 204 -3.83 4.58 -17.11
C ILE A 204 -5.06 4.63 -16.20
N VAL A 205 -5.10 5.60 -15.31
CA VAL A 205 -6.26 5.88 -14.46
C VAL A 205 -7.35 6.49 -15.33
N SER A 206 -8.59 6.10 -15.13
CA SER A 206 -9.72 6.63 -15.91
C SER A 206 -10.09 8.05 -15.45
N ALA A 207 -10.66 8.84 -16.36
CA ALA A 207 -11.14 10.18 -16.03
C ALA A 207 -12.19 10.18 -14.89
N ALA A 208 -12.99 9.13 -14.78
CA ALA A 208 -13.96 8.99 -13.69
C ALA A 208 -13.28 8.83 -12.33
N GLU A 209 -12.20 8.05 -12.25
CA GLU A 209 -11.39 7.90 -11.02
C GLU A 209 -10.68 9.23 -10.66
N GLU A 210 -10.17 9.98 -11.65
CA GLU A 210 -9.54 11.28 -11.44
C GLU A 210 -10.52 12.30 -10.88
N THR A 211 -11.71 12.40 -11.46
CA THR A 211 -12.78 13.34 -11.05
C THR A 211 -13.24 13.08 -9.62
N GLN A 212 -13.31 11.81 -9.21
CA GLN A 212 -13.74 11.46 -7.87
C GLN A 212 -12.78 11.99 -6.80
N VAL A 213 -11.47 12.00 -7.07
CA VAL A 213 -10.47 12.60 -6.17
C VAL A 213 -10.66 14.11 -6.06
N GLU A 214 -10.97 14.78 -7.16
CA GLU A 214 -11.21 16.23 -7.14
C GLU A 214 -12.45 16.62 -6.33
N HIS A 215 -13.52 15.81 -6.40
CA HIS A 215 -14.72 16.02 -5.59
C HIS A 215 -14.45 15.87 -4.08
N ASP A 216 -13.62 14.88 -3.69
CA ASP A 216 -13.29 14.68 -2.27
C ASP A 216 -12.41 15.80 -1.72
N LEU A 217 -11.53 16.36 -2.55
CA LEU A 217 -10.72 17.54 -2.19
C LEU A 217 -11.56 18.79 -1.93
N VAL A 218 -12.69 18.93 -2.62
CA VAL A 218 -13.62 20.06 -2.42
C VAL A 218 -14.44 19.87 -1.14
N ARG A 219 -14.78 18.63 -0.76
CA ARG A 219 -15.54 18.34 0.47
C ARG A 219 -14.70 18.40 1.75
N ALA A 220 -13.39 18.30 1.63
CA ALA A 220 -12.45 18.37 2.76
C ALA A 220 -12.01 19.80 3.13
N ARG A 221 -12.50 20.80 2.42
CA ARG A 221 -12.32 22.25 2.70
C ARG A 221 -13.51 22.81 3.43
#